data_860bfba9ae139509ed1a09fec53d53d1
#
_entry.id   860bfba9ae139509ed1a09fec53d53d1
#
_cell.length_a   1.000
_cell.length_b   1.000
_cell.length_c   1.000
_cell.angle_alpha   90.00
_cell.angle_beta   90.00
_cell.angle_gamma   90.00
#
_symmetry.space_group_name_H-M   'P 1'
#
loop_
_entity.id
_entity.type
_entity.pdbx_description
1 polymer ?
#
loop_
_entity_poly.entity_id
_entity_poly.type
_entity_poly.pdbx_seq_one_letter_code
_entity_poly.pdbx_strand_id
1 'polypeptide(L)'
;LFDGSSVPLVDADPAVAACVAPTLLGCTEPSRADVLHRVEVFGPVATLMAYDSEEQAIELIARGEGSLVCSVYSADPTFVARAALALAPLHGRVHAVSPDVASLHTGHGNVMPQSLHGGPGRAGGGEELGGLRALGFYHRRSAVQASTAALDALDALAASGHAFQP
;
A
#
# COMPACT_ATOMS: atom_id res chain seq x y z
N LEU A 1 16.36 19.04 5.31
CA LEU A 1 15.44 20.09 4.91
C LEU A 1 14.58 20.59 6.07
N PHE A 2 14.07 19.69 6.86
CA PHE A 2 13.29 20.00 8.06
C PHE A 2 13.52 18.94 9.13
N ASP A 3 13.79 19.37 10.36
CA ASP A 3 13.91 18.54 11.55
C ASP A 3 12.91 19.06 12.60
N GLY A 4 11.87 18.30 12.86
CA GLY A 4 10.84 18.67 13.82
C GLY A 4 11.20 18.42 15.28
N SER A 5 12.38 17.87 15.59
CA SER A 5 12.78 17.52 16.95
C SER A 5 12.80 18.72 17.92
N SER A 6 12.95 19.94 17.41
CA SER A 6 12.89 21.18 18.17
C SER A 6 11.49 21.74 18.38
N VAL A 7 10.46 21.16 17.74
CA VAL A 7 9.07 21.61 17.87
C VAL A 7 8.50 21.07 19.19
N PRO A 8 8.00 21.95 20.07
CA PRO A 8 7.45 21.49 21.35
C PRO A 8 6.17 20.67 21.13
N LEU A 9 6.00 19.63 21.93
CA LEU A 9 4.74 18.88 21.96
C LEU A 9 3.64 19.77 22.56
N VAL A 10 2.44 19.64 22.00
CA VAL A 10 1.22 20.31 22.51
C VAL A 10 0.38 19.23 23.20
N ASP A 11 -0.10 19.55 24.41
CA ASP A 11 -0.94 18.68 25.22
C ASP A 11 -0.37 17.27 25.49
N ALA A 12 0.97 17.16 25.51
CA ALA A 12 1.67 15.90 25.78
C ALA A 12 2.92 16.13 26.63
N ASP A 13 3.17 15.23 27.56
CA ASP A 13 4.40 15.24 28.38
C ASP A 13 5.53 14.53 27.58
N PRO A 14 6.60 15.25 27.19
CA PRO A 14 7.71 14.66 26.42
C PRO A 14 8.45 13.54 27.16
N ALA A 15 8.34 13.46 28.47
CA ALA A 15 9.00 12.40 29.26
C ALA A 15 8.34 11.02 29.11
N VAL A 16 7.05 10.98 28.71
CA VAL A 16 6.25 9.74 28.63
C VAL A 16 5.53 9.56 27.30
N ALA A 17 5.48 10.61 26.47
CA ALA A 17 4.78 10.56 25.19
C ALA A 17 5.58 9.78 24.15
N ALA A 18 4.94 8.83 23.48
CA ALA A 18 5.51 8.11 22.33
C ALA A 18 5.34 8.91 21.03
N CYS A 19 5.70 10.20 21.06
CA CYS A 19 5.59 11.10 19.92
C CYS A 19 6.93 11.25 19.22
N VAL A 20 6.94 11.11 17.89
CA VAL A 20 8.11 11.36 17.05
C VAL A 20 7.80 12.53 16.13
N ALA A 21 8.66 13.52 16.12
CA ALA A 21 8.48 14.70 15.26
C ALA A 21 8.72 14.37 13.77
N PRO A 22 8.01 15.04 12.85
CA PRO A 22 8.20 14.83 11.43
C PRO A 22 9.59 15.33 10.97
N THR A 23 10.19 14.59 10.04
CA THR A 23 11.48 14.91 9.46
C THR A 23 11.41 14.85 7.95
N LEU A 24 11.90 15.90 7.28
CA LEU A 24 12.04 15.93 5.82
C LEU A 24 13.52 15.98 5.46
N LEU A 25 14.00 14.94 4.83
CA LEU A 25 15.36 14.82 4.31
C LEU A 25 15.43 15.31 2.86
N GLY A 26 16.61 15.75 2.42
CA GLY A 26 16.92 16.01 1.02
C GLY A 26 18.09 15.13 0.60
N CYS A 27 17.99 14.53 -0.59
CA CYS A 27 19.06 13.76 -1.18
C CYS A 27 19.46 14.37 -2.53
N THR A 28 20.71 14.82 -2.64
CA THR A 28 21.27 15.43 -3.85
C THR A 28 21.83 14.42 -4.85
N GLU A 29 22.16 13.22 -4.38
CA GLU A 29 22.71 12.13 -5.22
C GLU A 29 21.92 10.82 -5.01
N PRO A 30 20.62 10.77 -5.40
CA PRO A 30 19.74 9.64 -5.08
C PRO A 30 20.23 8.32 -5.70
N SER A 31 20.91 8.36 -6.84
CA SER A 31 21.47 7.16 -7.49
C SER A 31 22.61 6.51 -6.69
N ARG A 32 23.22 7.24 -5.75
CA ARG A 32 24.32 6.76 -4.89
C ARG A 32 23.87 6.45 -3.46
N ALA A 33 22.68 6.85 -3.10
CA ALA A 33 22.18 6.78 -1.72
C ALA A 33 21.51 5.44 -1.40
N ASP A 34 22.26 4.33 -1.45
CA ASP A 34 21.75 2.97 -1.25
C ASP A 34 20.92 2.78 0.02
N VAL A 35 21.33 3.42 1.11
CA VAL A 35 20.65 3.30 2.40
C VAL A 35 19.20 3.79 2.33
N LEU A 36 18.96 4.91 1.62
CA LEU A 36 17.61 5.47 1.49
C LEU A 36 16.62 4.56 0.76
N HIS A 37 17.14 3.72 -0.14
CA HIS A 37 16.32 2.77 -0.89
C HIS A 37 16.13 1.42 -0.17
N ARG A 38 17.08 1.05 0.71
CA ARG A 38 17.03 -0.24 1.43
C ARG A 38 16.37 -0.19 2.78
N VAL A 39 16.35 0.97 3.42
CA VAL A 39 15.82 1.13 4.78
C VAL A 39 14.47 1.85 4.74
N GLU A 40 13.44 1.16 5.15
CA GLU A 40 12.15 1.77 5.43
C GLU A 40 12.17 2.34 6.86
N VAL A 41 11.94 3.66 6.98
CA VAL A 41 11.77 4.29 8.28
C VAL A 41 10.29 4.23 8.65
N PHE A 42 9.95 3.37 9.61
CA PHE A 42 8.58 3.26 10.11
C PHE A 42 8.25 4.44 11.04
N GLY A 43 8.02 5.61 10.47
CA GLY A 43 7.78 6.84 11.20
C GLY A 43 7.53 8.03 10.26
N PRO A 44 7.35 9.25 10.81
CA PRO A 44 7.02 10.45 10.04
C PRO A 44 8.27 11.05 9.36
N VAL A 45 8.94 10.25 8.54
CA VAL A 45 10.13 10.64 7.79
C VAL A 45 9.84 10.54 6.31
N ALA A 46 10.15 11.60 5.56
CA ALA A 46 10.12 11.62 4.11
C ALA A 46 11.45 12.09 3.53
N THR A 47 11.80 11.62 2.35
CA THR A 47 13.01 12.04 1.63
C THR A 47 12.62 12.62 0.28
N LEU A 48 13.05 13.85 0.02
CA LEU A 48 12.91 14.49 -1.27
C LEU A 48 14.14 14.16 -2.13
N MET A 49 13.88 13.63 -3.32
CA MET A 49 14.91 13.27 -4.31
C MET A 49 14.54 13.92 -5.64
N ALA A 50 15.47 14.69 -6.22
CA ALA A 50 15.32 15.20 -7.58
C ALA A 50 15.69 14.09 -8.58
N TYR A 51 15.11 14.19 -9.77
CA TYR A 51 15.45 13.35 -10.91
C TYR A 51 15.52 14.19 -12.19
N ASP A 52 16.30 13.74 -13.16
CA ASP A 52 16.55 14.46 -14.39
C ASP A 52 15.66 13.94 -15.56
N SER A 53 15.15 12.72 -15.45
CA SER A 53 14.27 12.13 -16.46
C SER A 53 13.23 11.17 -15.84
N GLU A 54 12.20 10.86 -16.61
CA GLU A 54 11.15 9.88 -16.23
C GLU A 54 11.78 8.50 -15.97
N GLU A 55 12.71 8.08 -16.81
CA GLU A 55 13.43 6.80 -16.68
C GLU A 55 14.21 6.73 -15.37
N GLN A 56 14.93 7.80 -15.03
CA GLN A 56 15.66 7.87 -13.76
C GLN A 56 14.72 7.80 -12.56
N ALA A 57 13.58 8.47 -12.63
CA ALA A 57 12.58 8.38 -11.55
C ALA A 57 12.09 6.94 -11.34
N ILE A 58 11.80 6.23 -12.43
CA ILE A 58 11.35 4.83 -12.39
C ILE A 58 12.46 3.92 -11.82
N GLU A 59 13.71 4.11 -12.25
CA GLU A 59 14.85 3.37 -11.72
C GLU A 59 15.05 3.59 -10.21
N LEU A 60 14.95 4.83 -9.74
CA LEU A 60 15.06 5.16 -8.32
C LEU A 60 13.93 4.50 -7.50
N ILE A 61 12.71 4.52 -8.02
CA ILE A 61 11.57 3.88 -7.38
C ILE A 61 11.74 2.35 -7.32
N ALA A 62 12.24 1.74 -8.40
CA ALA A 62 12.47 0.30 -8.49
C ALA A 62 13.46 -0.23 -7.44
N ARG A 63 14.40 0.61 -7.01
CA ARG A 63 15.38 0.25 -5.95
C ARG A 63 14.74 0.03 -4.58
N GLY A 64 13.49 0.48 -4.38
CA GLY A 64 12.70 0.20 -3.18
C GLY A 64 12.18 -1.23 -3.09
N GLU A 65 12.27 -2.02 -4.17
CA GLU A 65 11.91 -3.45 -4.22
C GLU A 65 10.46 -3.78 -3.85
N GLY A 66 9.57 -2.84 -4.09
CA GLY A 66 8.13 -2.98 -3.87
C GLY A 66 7.59 -2.12 -2.73
N SER A 67 6.41 -1.56 -2.93
CA SER A 67 5.71 -0.78 -1.91
C SER A 67 4.19 -0.91 -2.03
N LEU A 68 3.48 -0.41 -1.02
CA LEU A 68 2.03 -0.47 -0.94
C LEU A 68 1.37 0.43 -1.99
N VAL A 69 1.84 1.67 -2.11
CA VAL A 69 1.22 2.67 -2.97
C VAL A 69 2.24 3.66 -3.52
N CYS A 70 2.04 4.06 -4.77
CA CYS A 70 2.71 5.18 -5.40
C CYS A 70 1.68 6.23 -5.81
N SER A 71 1.97 7.51 -5.61
CA SER A 71 1.14 8.61 -6.10
C SER A 71 1.83 9.36 -7.23
N VAL A 72 1.11 9.55 -8.33
CA VAL A 72 1.56 10.29 -9.51
C VAL A 72 0.70 11.55 -9.66
N TYR A 73 1.32 12.71 -9.62
CA TYR A 73 0.64 14.00 -9.77
C TYR A 73 1.03 14.62 -11.11
N SER A 74 0.08 14.75 -12.04
CA SER A 74 0.33 15.38 -13.33
C SER A 74 -0.96 15.83 -14.01
N ALA A 75 -0.86 16.91 -14.80
CA ALA A 75 -1.92 17.35 -15.71
C ALA A 75 -1.86 16.67 -17.09
N ASP A 76 -0.75 15.97 -17.42
CA ASP A 76 -0.58 15.26 -18.68
C ASP A 76 -1.07 13.82 -18.57
N PRO A 77 -2.21 13.46 -19.18
CA PRO A 77 -2.75 12.10 -19.12
C PRO A 77 -1.85 11.05 -19.78
N THR A 78 -1.05 11.46 -20.76
CA THR A 78 -0.12 10.55 -21.45
C THR A 78 1.05 10.20 -20.54
N PHE A 79 1.59 11.18 -19.82
CA PHE A 79 2.59 10.94 -18.77
C PHE A 79 2.02 10.02 -17.68
N VAL A 80 0.82 10.31 -17.17
CA VAL A 80 0.16 9.48 -16.14
C VAL A 80 0.02 8.04 -16.59
N ALA A 81 -0.42 7.81 -17.84
CA ALA A 81 -0.58 6.47 -18.38
C ALA A 81 0.76 5.71 -18.47
N ARG A 82 1.83 6.35 -18.97
CA ARG A 82 3.16 5.74 -19.03
C ARG A 82 3.70 5.43 -17.63
N ALA A 83 3.62 6.41 -16.73
CA ALA A 83 4.06 6.24 -15.36
C ALA A 83 3.29 5.11 -14.65
N ALA A 84 1.97 5.03 -14.81
CA ALA A 84 1.16 3.98 -14.22
C ALA A 84 1.56 2.59 -14.72
N LEU A 85 1.80 2.42 -16.02
CA LEU A 85 2.26 1.15 -16.59
C LEU A 85 3.64 0.74 -16.08
N ALA A 86 4.56 1.69 -15.95
CA ALA A 86 5.91 1.43 -15.48
C ALA A 86 5.96 1.12 -13.97
N LEU A 87 5.09 1.77 -13.18
CA LEU A 87 5.09 1.67 -11.73
C LEU A 87 4.18 0.56 -11.17
N ALA A 88 3.18 0.13 -11.93
CA ALA A 88 2.25 -0.92 -11.49
C ALA A 88 2.93 -2.24 -11.05
N PRO A 89 4.00 -2.72 -11.70
CA PRO A 89 4.71 -3.91 -11.23
C PRO A 89 5.45 -3.74 -9.91
N LEU A 90 5.69 -2.48 -9.48
CA LEU A 90 6.46 -2.13 -8.29
C LEU A 90 5.58 -1.78 -7.09
N HIS A 91 4.28 -1.64 -7.29
CA HIS A 91 3.36 -1.15 -6.25
C HIS A 91 2.07 -1.96 -6.24
N GLY A 92 1.48 -2.12 -5.07
CA GLY A 92 0.15 -2.70 -4.94
C GLY A 92 -0.93 -1.80 -5.55
N ARG A 93 -0.70 -0.48 -5.51
CA ARG A 93 -1.64 0.51 -6.01
C ARG A 93 -0.90 1.73 -6.58
N VAL A 94 -1.31 2.18 -7.76
CA VAL A 94 -0.89 3.46 -8.32
C VAL A 94 -2.06 4.44 -8.20
N HIS A 95 -1.85 5.53 -7.49
CA HIS A 95 -2.83 6.58 -7.26
C HIS A 95 -2.47 7.80 -8.11
N ALA A 96 -3.19 8.00 -9.21
CA ALA A 96 -2.96 9.12 -10.11
C ALA A 96 -3.89 10.30 -9.76
N VAL A 97 -3.30 11.48 -9.64
CA VAL A 97 -4.01 12.72 -9.30
C VAL A 97 -3.74 13.76 -10.36
N SER A 98 -4.78 14.13 -11.10
CA SER A 98 -4.82 15.23 -12.05
C SER A 98 -5.62 16.41 -11.49
N PRO A 99 -5.52 17.62 -12.07
CA PRO A 99 -6.20 18.80 -11.56
C PRO A 99 -7.73 18.65 -11.43
N ASP A 100 -8.36 17.89 -12.31
CA ASP A 100 -9.80 17.66 -12.35
C ASP A 100 -10.31 16.76 -11.21
N VAL A 101 -9.44 15.89 -10.64
CA VAL A 101 -9.79 15.03 -9.50
C VAL A 101 -9.13 15.45 -8.19
N ALA A 102 -8.30 16.48 -8.20
CA ALA A 102 -7.50 16.88 -7.04
C ALA A 102 -8.33 17.23 -5.79
N SER A 103 -9.54 17.72 -5.97
CA SER A 103 -10.46 18.03 -4.86
C SER A 103 -11.37 16.85 -4.46
N LEU A 104 -11.38 15.77 -5.23
CA LEU A 104 -12.30 14.64 -5.05
C LEU A 104 -11.60 13.37 -4.53
N HIS A 105 -10.28 13.27 -4.69
CA HIS A 105 -9.56 12.07 -4.29
C HIS A 105 -9.49 11.91 -2.75
N THR A 106 -9.48 10.67 -2.30
CA THR A 106 -9.44 10.32 -0.87
C THR A 106 -8.03 10.32 -0.28
N GLY A 107 -7.00 10.57 -1.09
CA GLY A 107 -5.60 10.42 -0.71
C GLY A 107 -5.08 8.99 -0.85
N HIS A 108 -3.76 8.84 -0.92
CA HIS A 108 -3.13 7.54 -1.10
C HIS A 108 -3.23 6.64 0.14
N GLY A 109 -3.45 7.20 1.33
CA GLY A 109 -3.57 6.45 2.57
C GLY A 109 -4.88 5.67 2.72
N ASN A 110 -5.91 6.02 1.96
CA ASN A 110 -7.21 5.38 2.04
C ASN A 110 -7.32 4.24 1.01
N VAL A 111 -7.44 3.02 1.50
CA VAL A 111 -7.64 1.84 0.65
C VAL A 111 -9.13 1.55 0.57
N MET A 112 -9.66 1.56 -0.65
CA MET A 112 -11.07 1.24 -0.88
C MET A 112 -11.29 -0.28 -0.73
N PRO A 113 -12.48 -0.72 -0.25
CA PRO A 113 -12.76 -2.14 -0.01
C PRO A 113 -12.58 -3.07 -1.22
N GLN A 114 -12.67 -2.53 -2.43
CA GLN A 114 -12.46 -3.26 -3.68
C GLN A 114 -11.00 -3.24 -4.17
N SER A 115 -10.12 -2.52 -3.48
CA SER A 115 -8.71 -2.37 -3.84
C SER A 115 -7.83 -3.44 -3.21
N LEU A 116 -6.54 -3.36 -3.52
CA LEU A 116 -5.48 -4.16 -2.92
C LEU A 116 -4.84 -3.36 -1.76
N HIS A 117 -4.68 -3.98 -0.60
CA HIS A 117 -3.88 -3.45 0.49
C HIS A 117 -2.64 -4.32 0.68
N GLY A 118 -1.67 -4.07 -0.12
CA GLY A 118 -0.43 -4.83 -0.17
C GLY A 118 0.36 -4.39 -1.38
N GLY A 119 1.31 -5.19 -1.79
CA GLY A 119 2.11 -4.91 -2.96
C GLY A 119 3.12 -6.02 -3.23
N PRO A 120 3.88 -5.89 -4.32
CA PRO A 120 4.91 -6.84 -4.67
C PRO A 120 6.13 -6.74 -3.75
N GLY A 121 6.97 -7.74 -3.77
CA GLY A 121 8.27 -7.76 -3.11
C GLY A 121 8.16 -7.48 -1.62
N ARG A 122 8.89 -6.47 -1.16
CA ARG A 122 8.97 -6.10 0.27
C ARG A 122 7.66 -5.63 0.88
N ALA A 123 6.72 -5.13 0.09
CA ALA A 123 5.44 -4.67 0.59
C ALA A 123 4.60 -5.80 1.19
N GLY A 124 4.57 -6.97 0.53
CA GLY A 124 3.72 -8.07 0.94
C GLY A 124 2.24 -7.72 0.96
N GLY A 125 1.42 -8.60 1.52
CA GLY A 125 0.00 -8.34 1.68
C GLY A 125 -0.86 -8.82 0.52
N GLY A 126 -2.09 -8.33 0.45
CA GLY A 126 -3.08 -8.83 -0.49
C GLY A 126 -4.38 -8.03 -0.50
N GLU A 127 -5.50 -8.69 -0.36
CA GLU A 127 -6.82 -8.07 -0.37
C GLU A 127 -7.00 -7.05 0.77
N GLU A 128 -7.76 -5.99 0.51
CA GLU A 128 -8.20 -5.09 1.57
C GLU A 128 -9.15 -5.82 2.53
N LEU A 129 -8.84 -5.77 3.82
CA LEU A 129 -9.55 -6.53 4.84
C LEU A 129 -10.77 -5.80 5.45
N GLY A 130 -11.04 -4.57 5.04
CA GLY A 130 -12.13 -3.75 5.56
C GLY A 130 -13.49 -3.97 4.89
N GLY A 131 -13.60 -4.74 3.81
CA GLY A 131 -14.82 -4.93 3.05
C GLY A 131 -15.33 -6.38 3.04
N LEU A 132 -16.45 -6.61 2.34
CA LEU A 132 -17.03 -7.95 2.20
C LEU A 132 -16.07 -8.97 1.58
N ARG A 133 -15.15 -8.54 0.72
CA ARG A 133 -14.12 -9.40 0.12
C ARG A 133 -13.18 -10.01 1.16
N ALA A 134 -12.99 -9.33 2.28
CA ALA A 134 -12.19 -9.81 3.39
C ALA A 134 -12.74 -11.11 4.02
N LEU A 135 -14.04 -11.34 3.95
CA LEU A 135 -14.65 -12.56 4.47
C LEU A 135 -14.01 -13.81 3.87
N GLY A 136 -13.69 -13.76 2.55
CA GLY A 136 -13.01 -14.87 1.88
C GLY A 136 -11.62 -15.19 2.42
N PHE A 137 -10.92 -14.19 2.99
CA PHE A 137 -9.60 -14.36 3.60
C PHE A 137 -9.68 -15.12 4.93
N TYR A 138 -10.71 -14.86 5.71
CA TYR A 138 -10.89 -15.49 7.02
C TYR A 138 -11.56 -16.87 6.96
N HIS A 139 -11.99 -17.30 5.77
CA HIS A 139 -12.59 -18.62 5.58
C HIS A 139 -11.56 -19.60 5.04
N ARG A 140 -11.51 -20.79 5.64
CA ARG A 140 -10.75 -21.89 5.08
C ARG A 140 -11.53 -22.49 3.91
N ARG A 141 -10.85 -22.71 2.80
CA ARG A 141 -11.39 -23.40 1.63
C ARG A 141 -10.88 -24.83 1.60
N SER A 142 -11.81 -25.77 1.36
CA SER A 142 -11.49 -27.18 1.12
C SER A 142 -12.23 -27.64 -0.13
N ALA A 143 -11.56 -28.38 -0.99
CA ALA A 143 -12.21 -29.04 -2.12
C ALA A 143 -12.68 -30.44 -1.70
N VAL A 144 -13.93 -30.78 -2.01
CA VAL A 144 -14.49 -32.12 -1.81
C VAL A 144 -14.78 -32.71 -3.18
N GLN A 145 -14.20 -33.87 -3.46
CA GLN A 145 -14.46 -34.66 -4.66
C GLN A 145 -15.17 -35.95 -4.22
N ALA A 146 -16.41 -36.12 -4.62
CA ALA A 146 -17.24 -37.27 -4.18
C ALA A 146 -18.27 -37.65 -5.26
N SER A 147 -19.02 -38.70 -5.05
CA SER A 147 -20.19 -39.02 -5.88
C SER A 147 -21.27 -37.94 -5.77
N THR A 148 -22.13 -37.81 -6.78
CA THR A 148 -23.25 -36.84 -6.76
C THR A 148 -24.11 -37.02 -5.49
N ALA A 149 -24.45 -38.23 -5.13
CA ALA A 149 -25.24 -38.52 -3.93
C ALA A 149 -24.57 -38.03 -2.62
N ALA A 150 -23.23 -38.12 -2.54
CA ALA A 150 -22.51 -37.63 -1.37
C ALA A 150 -22.40 -36.07 -1.36
N LEU A 151 -22.30 -35.44 -2.53
CA LEU A 151 -22.32 -33.98 -2.64
C LEU A 151 -23.70 -33.42 -2.29
N ASP A 152 -24.81 -34.05 -2.78
CA ASP A 152 -26.17 -33.66 -2.43
C ASP A 152 -26.44 -33.78 -0.92
N ALA A 153 -25.92 -34.83 -0.29
CA ALA A 153 -26.02 -35.00 1.15
C ALA A 153 -25.23 -33.95 1.93
N LEU A 154 -24.05 -33.57 1.42
CA LEU A 154 -23.23 -32.50 2.02
C LEU A 154 -23.97 -31.17 1.95
N ASP A 155 -24.54 -30.83 0.80
CA ASP A 155 -25.28 -29.57 0.59
C ASP A 155 -26.51 -29.50 1.50
N ALA A 156 -27.24 -30.60 1.66
CA ALA A 156 -28.40 -30.73 2.56
C ALA A 156 -27.98 -30.48 4.03
N LEU A 157 -26.88 -31.08 4.48
CA LEU A 157 -26.33 -30.86 5.82
C LEU A 157 -25.87 -29.40 6.03
N ALA A 158 -25.17 -28.80 5.06
CA ALA A 158 -24.76 -27.42 5.13
C ALA A 158 -25.96 -26.46 5.22
N ALA A 159 -27.01 -26.69 4.43
CA ALA A 159 -28.23 -25.90 4.43
C ALA A 159 -29.03 -26.02 5.75
N SER A 160 -28.94 -27.15 6.46
CA SER A 160 -29.64 -27.38 7.75
C SER A 160 -29.02 -26.66 8.94
N GLY A 161 -27.87 -25.98 8.75
CA GLY A 161 -27.17 -25.27 9.82
C GLY A 161 -26.56 -26.18 10.90
N HIS A 162 -26.44 -27.48 10.63
CA HIS A 162 -25.70 -28.37 11.53
C HIS A 162 -24.22 -28.05 11.48
N ALA A 163 -23.78 -27.14 12.35
CA ALA A 163 -22.36 -26.96 12.62
C ALA A 163 -21.81 -28.26 13.23
N PHE A 164 -20.79 -28.82 12.60
CA PHE A 164 -20.04 -29.92 13.19
C PHE A 164 -19.40 -29.37 14.47
N GLN A 165 -19.87 -29.82 15.62
CA GLN A 165 -19.14 -29.57 16.87
C GLN A 165 -18.04 -30.63 16.96
N PRO A 166 -16.77 -30.25 17.01
CA PRO A 166 -15.66 -31.17 17.17
C PRO A 166 -15.65 -31.84 18.54
#